data_7dd1778aa430cca1f652756b49975c2b
#
_entry.id   7dd1778aa430cca1f652756b49975c2b
#
_cell.length_a   1.000
_cell.length_b   1.000
_cell.length_c   1.000
_cell.angle_alpha   90.00
_cell.angle_beta   90.00
_cell.angle_gamma   90.00
#
_symmetry.space_group_name_H-M   'P 1'
#
loop_
_entity.id
_entity.type
_entity.pdbx_description
1 polymer ?
#
loop_
_entity_poly.entity_id
_entity_poly.type
_entity_poly.pdbx_seq_one_letter_code
_entity_poly.pdbx_strand_id
1 'polypeptide(L)'
;MIEPILPESAPSLRMIYEVVLQKAQENNSFAKNIRRRQLEADYEVAAAQGNRRSINLFATIGYTGKDHTFDAAYHRLKGNQVVEVGMTIPILDWGKRRGKVKVAESNRDVTLSKIRQEEISFNQDIFLLVENFNNQAAQLEIAQEADVIAEKRYKTSIETFMIGKINILDLNDAQQSKDEAKQKHIQELYDYWNYYYNIRSVTLYDFINDQTLDAEFEKIVRR
;
A
#
# COMPACT_ATOMS: atom_id res chain seq x y z
N MET A 1 10.31 -4.95 28.59
CA MET A 1 9.91 -3.64 28.05
C MET A 1 10.88 -3.34 26.92
N ILE A 2 10.41 -3.17 25.69
CA ILE A 2 11.28 -2.80 24.55
C ILE A 2 11.42 -1.30 24.62
N GLU A 3 12.62 -0.81 24.91
CA GLU A 3 12.92 0.61 24.92
C GLU A 3 13.35 1.01 23.51
N PRO A 4 12.63 1.90 22.83
CA PRO A 4 13.02 2.35 21.50
C PRO A 4 14.26 3.24 21.63
N ILE A 5 15.38 2.77 21.11
CA ILE A 5 16.61 3.56 21.02
C ILE A 5 16.57 4.30 19.68
N LEU A 6 16.49 5.62 19.74
CA LEU A 6 16.64 6.46 18.57
C LEU A 6 18.10 6.41 18.11
N PRO A 7 18.41 6.12 16.83
CA PRO A 7 19.78 6.19 16.35
C PRO A 7 20.37 7.59 16.59
N GLU A 8 21.60 7.66 17.09
CA GLU A 8 22.25 8.94 17.44
C GLU A 8 22.55 9.83 16.22
N SER A 9 22.59 9.23 15.03
CA SER A 9 22.86 9.94 13.80
C SER A 9 22.01 9.41 12.65
N ALA A 10 21.70 10.28 11.70
CA ALA A 10 21.06 9.92 10.44
C ALA A 10 22.11 9.94 9.32
N PRO A 11 22.10 8.98 8.40
CA PRO A 11 22.94 9.03 7.22
C PRO A 11 22.52 10.20 6.33
N SER A 12 23.51 10.87 5.70
CA SER A 12 23.24 11.88 4.69
C SER A 12 22.73 11.18 3.42
N LEU A 13 21.44 11.03 3.31
CA LEU A 13 20.79 10.34 2.21
C LEU A 13 19.87 11.32 1.47
N ARG A 14 20.02 11.40 0.16
CA ARG A 14 19.09 12.14 -0.71
C ARG A 14 18.33 11.15 -1.56
N MET A 15 17.01 11.18 -1.47
CA MET A 15 16.12 10.34 -2.27
C MET A 15 15.88 10.96 -3.65
N ILE A 16 15.91 10.12 -4.68
CA ILE A 16 15.59 10.51 -6.06
C ILE A 16 14.22 9.92 -6.38
N TYR A 17 13.27 10.78 -6.77
CA TYR A 17 11.87 10.40 -7.03
C TYR A 17 11.74 9.20 -7.98
N GLU A 18 12.45 9.22 -9.10
CA GLU A 18 12.38 8.17 -10.12
C GLU A 18 12.79 6.80 -9.56
N VAL A 19 13.84 6.77 -8.73
CA VAL A 19 14.34 5.53 -8.10
C VAL A 19 13.34 5.00 -7.08
N VAL A 20 12.80 5.89 -6.23
CA VAL A 20 11.80 5.52 -5.22
C VAL A 20 10.52 5.03 -5.88
N LEU A 21 10.05 5.72 -6.92
CA LEU A 21 8.87 5.31 -7.68
C LEU A 21 9.07 3.94 -8.34
N GLN A 22 10.22 3.72 -8.96
CA GLN A 22 10.55 2.42 -9.58
C GLN A 22 10.50 1.30 -8.53
N LYS A 23 11.15 1.48 -7.38
CA LYS A 23 11.14 0.48 -6.29
C LYS A 23 9.74 0.24 -5.73
N ALA A 24 8.94 1.30 -5.59
CA ALA A 24 7.55 1.16 -5.18
C ALA A 24 6.72 0.36 -6.19
N GLN A 25 6.89 0.60 -7.50
CA GLN A 25 6.18 -0.14 -8.54
C GLN A 25 6.62 -1.60 -8.65
N GLU A 26 7.90 -1.90 -8.45
CA GLU A 26 8.44 -3.27 -8.50
C GLU A 26 7.97 -4.13 -7.32
N ASN A 27 8.04 -3.60 -6.12
CA ASN A 27 7.89 -4.38 -4.89
C ASN A 27 6.48 -4.30 -4.30
N ASN A 28 5.78 -3.16 -4.44
CA ASN A 28 4.45 -2.97 -3.86
C ASN A 28 3.40 -3.78 -4.60
N SER A 29 2.43 -4.29 -3.86
CA SER A 29 1.27 -5.02 -4.42
C SER A 29 0.37 -4.15 -5.30
N PHE A 30 0.52 -2.83 -5.26
CA PHE A 30 -0.27 -1.86 -6.01
C PHE A 30 -0.26 -2.15 -7.52
N ALA A 31 0.92 -2.27 -8.14
CA ALA A 31 1.05 -2.56 -9.57
C ALA A 31 0.43 -3.92 -9.96
N LYS A 32 0.62 -4.93 -9.12
CA LYS A 32 0.02 -6.26 -9.32
C LYS A 32 -1.51 -6.20 -9.22
N ASN A 33 -2.04 -5.42 -8.29
CA ASN A 33 -3.48 -5.23 -8.11
C ASN A 33 -4.11 -4.49 -9.29
N ILE A 34 -3.48 -3.45 -9.81
CA ILE A 34 -3.89 -2.77 -11.03
C ILE A 34 -3.97 -3.75 -12.19
N ARG A 35 -2.94 -4.54 -12.42
CA ARG A 35 -2.91 -5.53 -13.49
C ARG A 35 -4.02 -6.57 -13.35
N ARG A 36 -4.26 -7.06 -12.13
CA ARG A 36 -5.37 -7.99 -11.85
C ARG A 36 -6.72 -7.37 -12.22
N ARG A 37 -6.99 -6.13 -11.80
CA ARG A 37 -8.26 -5.43 -12.08
C ARG A 37 -8.46 -5.14 -13.56
N GLN A 38 -7.40 -4.86 -14.32
CA GLN A 38 -7.47 -4.73 -15.78
C GLN A 38 -7.90 -6.05 -16.42
N LEU A 39 -7.24 -7.16 -16.04
CA LEU A 39 -7.56 -8.49 -16.55
C LEU A 39 -8.98 -8.94 -16.18
N GLU A 40 -9.45 -8.64 -14.97
CA GLU A 40 -10.82 -8.91 -14.54
C GLU A 40 -11.84 -8.14 -15.39
N ALA A 41 -11.60 -6.85 -15.64
CA ALA A 41 -12.47 -6.04 -16.49
C ALA A 41 -12.50 -6.54 -17.94
N ASP A 42 -11.39 -6.94 -18.51
CA ASP A 42 -11.30 -7.53 -19.85
C ASP A 42 -11.99 -8.90 -19.90
N TYR A 43 -11.83 -9.72 -18.85
CA TYR A 43 -12.52 -11.01 -18.72
C TYR A 43 -14.05 -10.85 -18.70
N GLU A 44 -14.58 -9.86 -17.97
CA GLU A 44 -16.03 -9.60 -17.93
C GLU A 44 -16.59 -9.26 -19.32
N VAL A 45 -15.87 -8.48 -20.12
CA VAL A 45 -16.23 -8.19 -21.50
C VAL A 45 -16.21 -9.47 -22.34
N ALA A 46 -15.14 -10.26 -22.24
CA ALA A 46 -15.00 -11.53 -22.96
C ALA A 46 -16.11 -12.52 -22.58
N ALA A 47 -16.45 -12.63 -21.30
CA ALA A 47 -17.52 -13.47 -20.78
C ALA A 47 -18.90 -13.02 -21.32
N ALA A 48 -19.17 -11.70 -21.34
CA ALA A 48 -20.40 -11.17 -21.90
C ALA A 48 -20.51 -11.44 -23.41
N GLN A 49 -19.41 -11.34 -24.15
CA GLN A 49 -19.33 -11.68 -25.58
C GLN A 49 -19.53 -13.18 -25.83
N GLY A 50 -18.89 -14.05 -25.01
CA GLY A 50 -19.05 -15.49 -25.07
C GLY A 50 -20.51 -15.92 -24.80
N ASN A 51 -21.12 -15.35 -23.78
CA ASN A 51 -22.52 -15.61 -23.43
C ASN A 51 -23.52 -15.16 -24.51
N ARG A 52 -23.11 -14.29 -25.42
CA ARG A 52 -23.95 -13.89 -26.56
C ARG A 52 -24.23 -15.06 -27.51
N ARG A 53 -23.34 -16.06 -27.58
CA ARG A 53 -23.42 -17.23 -28.48
C ARG A 53 -23.56 -18.54 -27.69
N SER A 54 -23.95 -18.49 -26.40
CA SER A 54 -23.99 -19.71 -25.56
C SER A 54 -25.16 -20.60 -25.94
N ILE A 55 -24.87 -21.90 -26.05
CA ILE A 55 -25.80 -22.99 -26.15
C ILE A 55 -25.74 -23.74 -24.81
N ASN A 56 -26.86 -23.87 -24.12
CA ASN A 56 -26.91 -24.59 -22.86
C ASN A 56 -27.38 -26.03 -23.13
N LEU A 57 -26.56 -27.02 -22.77
CA LEU A 57 -26.88 -28.43 -22.75
C LEU A 57 -27.18 -28.80 -21.30
N PHE A 58 -28.25 -29.51 -21.06
CA PHE A 58 -28.57 -30.08 -19.75
C PHE A 58 -28.92 -31.54 -19.88
N ALA A 59 -28.56 -32.32 -18.88
CA ALA A 59 -28.92 -33.70 -18.74
C ALA A 59 -29.43 -33.91 -17.31
N THR A 60 -30.62 -34.49 -17.18
CA THR A 60 -31.22 -34.82 -15.88
C THR A 60 -31.49 -36.33 -15.83
N ILE A 61 -31.03 -36.96 -14.77
CA ILE A 61 -31.33 -38.36 -14.46
C ILE A 61 -32.12 -38.37 -13.16
N GLY A 62 -33.32 -38.88 -13.20
CA GLY A 62 -34.18 -38.94 -12.03
C GLY A 62 -34.89 -40.30 -11.89
N TYR A 63 -35.23 -40.64 -10.65
CA TYR A 63 -36.09 -41.76 -10.31
C TYR A 63 -37.37 -41.20 -9.73
N THR A 64 -38.51 -41.67 -10.18
CA THR A 64 -39.81 -41.25 -9.62
C THR A 64 -40.41 -42.38 -8.81
N GLY A 65 -40.68 -42.11 -7.52
CA GLY A 65 -41.48 -42.99 -6.65
C GLY A 65 -42.88 -42.41 -6.45
N LYS A 66 -43.92 -43.20 -6.56
CA LYS A 66 -45.30 -42.81 -6.29
C LYS A 66 -45.90 -43.77 -5.28
N ASP A 67 -46.08 -43.33 -4.03
CA ASP A 67 -46.80 -44.08 -3.00
C ASP A 67 -47.53 -43.11 -2.05
N HIS A 68 -48.42 -43.66 -1.22
CA HIS A 68 -49.25 -42.86 -0.31
C HIS A 68 -48.54 -42.36 0.95
N THR A 69 -47.32 -42.85 1.23
CA THR A 69 -46.48 -42.40 2.34
C THR A 69 -45.05 -42.09 1.85
N PHE A 70 -44.42 -41.09 2.46
CA PHE A 70 -43.08 -40.65 2.10
C PHE A 70 -42.03 -41.76 2.20
N ASP A 71 -42.12 -42.60 3.23
CA ASP A 71 -41.21 -43.69 3.48
C ASP A 71 -41.35 -44.83 2.44
N ALA A 72 -42.57 -45.19 2.06
CA ALA A 72 -42.86 -46.20 1.03
C ALA A 72 -42.48 -45.69 -0.38
N ALA A 73 -42.64 -44.40 -0.65
CA ALA A 73 -42.22 -43.77 -1.91
C ALA A 73 -40.70 -43.79 -2.07
N TYR A 74 -39.95 -43.67 -0.97
CA TYR A 74 -38.50 -43.68 -1.00
C TYR A 74 -37.91 -45.11 -1.08
N HIS A 75 -38.54 -46.09 -0.43
CA HIS A 75 -38.10 -47.48 -0.44
C HIS A 75 -38.62 -48.30 -1.63
N ARG A 76 -39.66 -47.84 -2.31
CA ARG A 76 -40.22 -48.45 -3.52
C ARG A 76 -40.05 -47.54 -4.74
N LEU A 77 -38.81 -47.18 -5.05
CA LEU A 77 -38.47 -46.56 -6.31
C LEU A 77 -38.76 -47.57 -7.44
N LYS A 78 -40.00 -47.63 -7.88
CA LYS A 78 -40.36 -48.38 -9.08
C LYS A 78 -39.72 -47.67 -10.28
N GLY A 79 -38.98 -48.47 -11.05
CA GLY A 79 -38.09 -48.10 -12.13
C GLY A 79 -38.61 -47.24 -13.27
N ASN A 80 -39.16 -46.07 -12.98
CA ASN A 80 -39.25 -45.03 -13.95
C ASN A 80 -37.96 -44.22 -13.88
N GLN A 81 -36.98 -44.67 -14.61
CA GLN A 81 -35.76 -43.87 -14.88
C GLN A 81 -36.16 -42.84 -15.91
N VAL A 82 -36.13 -41.56 -15.52
CA VAL A 82 -36.29 -40.46 -16.46
C VAL A 82 -34.88 -39.96 -16.80
N VAL A 83 -34.50 -40.12 -18.06
CA VAL A 83 -33.30 -39.51 -18.62
C VAL A 83 -33.77 -38.42 -19.58
N GLU A 84 -33.51 -37.18 -19.20
CA GLU A 84 -33.85 -36.02 -20.03
C GLU A 84 -32.53 -35.35 -20.49
N VAL A 85 -32.39 -35.20 -21.80
CA VAL A 85 -31.29 -34.41 -22.41
C VAL A 85 -31.95 -33.32 -23.24
N GLY A 86 -31.61 -32.08 -22.90
CA GLY A 86 -32.16 -30.93 -23.60
C GLY A 86 -31.11 -29.92 -23.99
N MET A 87 -31.45 -29.12 -25.00
CA MET A 87 -30.62 -28.05 -25.49
C MET A 87 -31.45 -26.75 -25.58
N THR A 88 -30.95 -25.67 -24.99
CA THR A 88 -31.58 -24.36 -25.07
C THR A 88 -30.77 -23.46 -25.97
N ILE A 89 -31.36 -23.07 -27.13
CA ILE A 89 -30.78 -22.13 -28.06
C ILE A 89 -31.67 -20.86 -28.06
N PRO A 90 -31.14 -19.72 -27.60
CA PRO A 90 -31.88 -18.46 -27.66
C PRO A 90 -31.88 -17.91 -29.09
N ILE A 91 -33.02 -17.95 -29.74
CA ILE A 91 -33.19 -17.50 -31.12
C ILE A 91 -33.45 -15.99 -31.16
N LEU A 92 -34.25 -15.46 -30.24
CA LEU A 92 -34.63 -14.05 -30.15
C LEU A 92 -34.52 -13.56 -28.70
N ASP A 93 -33.74 -12.50 -28.48
CA ASP A 93 -33.52 -11.93 -27.14
C ASP A 93 -33.78 -10.43 -27.07
N TRP A 94 -34.39 -9.85 -28.13
CA TRP A 94 -34.73 -8.43 -28.22
C TRP A 94 -33.54 -7.47 -27.91
N GLY A 95 -32.34 -7.90 -28.21
CA GLY A 95 -31.11 -7.12 -27.96
C GLY A 95 -30.56 -7.17 -26.54
N LYS A 96 -31.14 -7.97 -25.60
CA LYS A 96 -30.71 -8.09 -24.21
C LYS A 96 -29.24 -8.48 -24.10
N ARG A 97 -28.78 -9.44 -24.93
CA ARG A 97 -27.38 -9.89 -24.90
C ARG A 97 -26.40 -8.84 -25.43
N ARG A 98 -26.81 -8.10 -26.49
CA ARG A 98 -26.02 -6.96 -26.98
C ARG A 98 -25.95 -5.86 -25.93
N GLY A 99 -27.04 -5.61 -25.21
CA GLY A 99 -27.07 -4.68 -24.08
C GLY A 99 -26.09 -5.08 -22.97
N LYS A 100 -26.05 -6.38 -22.61
CA LYS A 100 -25.10 -6.87 -21.60
C LYS A 100 -23.64 -6.66 -22.02
N VAL A 101 -23.28 -6.87 -23.28
CA VAL A 101 -21.93 -6.60 -23.78
C VAL A 101 -21.60 -5.11 -23.64
N LYS A 102 -22.50 -4.22 -24.07
CA LYS A 102 -22.29 -2.77 -23.93
C LYS A 102 -22.11 -2.33 -22.46
N VAL A 103 -22.88 -2.93 -21.54
CA VAL A 103 -22.72 -2.67 -20.10
C VAL A 103 -21.34 -3.14 -19.62
N ALA A 104 -20.90 -4.34 -20.01
CA ALA A 104 -19.57 -4.84 -19.65
C ALA A 104 -18.44 -3.95 -20.21
N GLU A 105 -18.55 -3.52 -21.47
CA GLU A 105 -17.61 -2.58 -22.08
C GLU A 105 -17.56 -1.24 -21.33
N SER A 106 -18.72 -0.67 -21.00
CA SER A 106 -18.80 0.56 -20.21
C SER A 106 -18.22 0.40 -18.80
N ASN A 107 -18.48 -0.72 -18.14
CA ASN A 107 -17.90 -1.01 -16.82
C ASN A 107 -16.37 -1.17 -16.89
N ARG A 108 -15.85 -1.79 -17.96
CA ARG A 108 -14.40 -1.85 -18.22
C ARG A 108 -13.82 -0.44 -18.34
N ASP A 109 -14.44 0.43 -19.13
CA ASP A 109 -13.95 1.79 -19.34
C ASP A 109 -13.96 2.62 -18.05
N VAL A 110 -14.99 2.45 -17.20
CA VAL A 110 -15.02 3.05 -15.85
C VAL A 110 -13.88 2.51 -14.99
N THR A 111 -13.64 1.19 -15.02
CA THR A 111 -12.55 0.56 -14.26
C THR A 111 -11.18 1.07 -14.71
N LEU A 112 -10.94 1.18 -16.02
CA LEU A 112 -9.70 1.72 -16.58
C LEU A 112 -9.48 3.19 -16.20
N SER A 113 -10.56 3.98 -16.16
CA SER A 113 -10.50 5.39 -15.74
C SER A 113 -10.14 5.52 -14.25
N LYS A 114 -10.74 4.69 -13.40
CA LYS A 114 -10.39 4.63 -11.97
C LYS A 114 -8.93 4.20 -11.75
N ILE A 115 -8.47 3.18 -12.46
CA ILE A 115 -7.08 2.72 -12.41
C ILE A 115 -6.12 3.87 -12.77
N ARG A 116 -6.39 4.59 -13.85
CA ARG A 116 -5.56 5.73 -14.26
C ARG A 116 -5.52 6.83 -13.19
N GLN A 117 -6.64 7.11 -12.56
CA GLN A 117 -6.69 8.08 -11.46
C GLN A 117 -5.88 7.60 -10.24
N GLU A 118 -5.99 6.33 -9.87
CA GLU A 118 -5.22 5.73 -8.77
C GLU A 118 -3.72 5.73 -9.05
N GLU A 119 -3.29 5.47 -10.30
CA GLU A 119 -1.89 5.58 -10.72
C GLU A 119 -1.35 7.00 -10.57
N ILE A 120 -2.14 8.00 -10.99
CA ILE A 120 -1.77 9.41 -10.82
C ILE A 120 -1.64 9.76 -9.34
N SER A 121 -2.62 9.37 -8.51
CA SER A 121 -2.57 9.62 -7.07
C SER A 121 -1.38 8.93 -6.42
N PHE A 122 -1.11 7.68 -6.75
CA PHE A 122 0.04 6.95 -6.24
C PHE A 122 1.36 7.63 -6.58
N ASN A 123 1.53 8.08 -7.82
CA ASN A 123 2.72 8.80 -8.24
C ASN A 123 2.88 10.14 -7.49
N GLN A 124 1.77 10.86 -7.26
CA GLN A 124 1.77 12.09 -6.47
C GLN A 124 2.14 11.85 -5.02
N ASP A 125 1.60 10.79 -4.40
CA ASP A 125 1.90 10.42 -3.02
C ASP A 125 3.39 10.08 -2.84
N ILE A 126 3.98 9.33 -3.78
CA ILE A 126 5.42 9.04 -3.78
C ILE A 126 6.24 10.32 -3.96
N PHE A 127 5.83 11.21 -4.87
CA PHE A 127 6.52 12.49 -5.06
C PHE A 127 6.54 13.32 -3.77
N LEU A 128 5.38 13.49 -3.13
CA LEU A 128 5.28 14.23 -1.87
C LEU A 128 6.09 13.58 -0.75
N LEU A 129 6.09 12.25 -0.69
CA LEU A 129 6.84 11.51 0.32
C LEU A 129 8.35 11.73 0.16
N VAL A 130 8.86 11.72 -1.07
CA VAL A 130 10.28 11.97 -1.38
C VAL A 130 10.67 13.41 -1.07
N GLU A 131 9.85 14.39 -1.50
CA GLU A 131 10.12 15.80 -1.23
C GLU A 131 10.11 16.12 0.26
N ASN A 132 9.14 15.58 1.00
CA ASN A 132 9.08 15.74 2.45
C ASN A 132 10.30 15.14 3.15
N PHE A 133 10.76 13.96 2.72
CA PHE A 133 11.98 13.36 3.25
C PHE A 133 13.22 14.22 2.97
N ASN A 134 13.39 14.69 1.74
CA ASN A 134 14.55 15.51 1.37
C ASN A 134 14.55 16.85 2.13
N ASN A 135 13.38 17.45 2.31
CA ASN A 135 13.23 18.67 3.12
C ASN A 135 13.56 18.39 4.59
N GLN A 136 13.08 17.26 5.13
CA GLN A 136 13.36 16.86 6.51
C GLN A 136 14.85 16.60 6.75
N ALA A 137 15.53 15.98 5.79
CA ALA A 137 16.98 15.76 5.86
C ALA A 137 17.75 17.10 5.97
N ALA A 138 17.35 18.12 5.19
CA ALA A 138 17.94 19.45 5.29
C ALA A 138 17.60 20.14 6.63
N GLN A 139 16.38 20.00 7.15
CA GLN A 139 16.00 20.55 8.46
C GLN A 139 16.78 19.89 9.61
N LEU A 140 17.01 18.59 9.53
CA LEU A 140 17.83 17.87 10.51
C LEU A 140 19.27 18.39 10.53
N GLU A 141 19.89 18.62 9.37
CA GLU A 141 21.25 19.18 9.27
C GLU A 141 21.32 20.55 9.94
N ILE A 142 20.36 21.44 9.65
CA ILE A 142 20.27 22.78 10.27
C ILE A 142 20.09 22.68 11.80
N ALA A 143 19.22 21.77 12.26
CA ALA A 143 18.96 21.59 13.67
C ALA A 143 20.18 21.02 14.41
N GLN A 144 20.94 20.13 13.78
CA GLN A 144 22.19 19.59 14.32
C GLN A 144 23.25 20.68 14.45
N GLU A 145 23.42 21.53 13.45
CA GLU A 145 24.34 22.67 13.52
C GLU A 145 23.93 23.67 14.61
N ALA A 146 22.62 23.96 14.72
CA ALA A 146 22.09 24.84 15.77
C ALA A 146 22.35 24.29 17.18
N ASP A 147 22.19 22.98 17.40
CA ASP A 147 22.49 22.30 18.67
C ASP A 147 23.97 22.46 19.03
N VAL A 148 24.89 22.24 18.08
CA VAL A 148 26.34 22.39 18.29
C VAL A 148 26.71 23.84 18.64
N ILE A 149 26.11 24.82 17.95
CA ILE A 149 26.36 26.26 18.20
C ILE A 149 25.82 26.67 19.57
N ALA A 150 24.60 26.22 19.91
CA ALA A 150 23.99 26.55 21.21
C ALA A 150 24.77 25.95 22.38
N GLU A 151 25.26 24.71 22.25
CA GLU A 151 26.14 24.06 23.25
C GLU A 151 27.45 24.85 23.43
N LYS A 152 28.07 25.29 22.34
CA LYS A 152 29.28 26.10 22.39
C LYS A 152 29.03 27.46 23.06
N ARG A 153 27.91 28.13 22.69
CA ARG A 153 27.49 29.41 23.31
C ARG A 153 27.30 29.24 24.82
N TYR A 154 26.62 28.18 25.25
CA TYR A 154 26.40 27.90 26.67
C TYR A 154 27.72 27.69 27.44
N LYS A 155 28.66 26.92 26.89
CA LYS A 155 29.99 26.70 27.50
C LYS A 155 30.76 28.04 27.66
N THR A 156 30.76 28.86 26.60
CA THR A 156 31.40 30.19 26.66
C THR A 156 30.70 31.11 27.68
N SER A 157 29.36 31.02 27.80
CA SER A 157 28.60 31.79 28.80
C SER A 157 28.94 31.39 30.24
N ILE A 158 29.15 30.11 30.54
CA ILE A 158 29.63 29.64 31.83
C ILE A 158 30.99 30.28 32.15
N GLU A 159 31.98 30.19 31.25
CA GLU A 159 33.32 30.75 31.44
C GLU A 159 33.25 32.25 31.65
N THR A 160 32.43 32.96 30.91
CA THR A 160 32.26 34.43 30.98
C THR A 160 31.56 34.86 32.27
N PHE A 161 30.59 34.03 32.76
CA PHE A 161 29.95 34.24 34.06
C PHE A 161 30.92 34.06 35.22
N MET A 162 31.77 33.04 35.17
CA MET A 162 32.75 32.75 36.24
C MET A 162 33.75 33.90 36.42
N ILE A 163 34.06 34.66 35.36
CA ILE A 163 34.93 35.84 35.44
C ILE A 163 34.14 37.15 35.66
N GLY A 164 32.83 37.07 35.96
CA GLY A 164 31.97 38.18 36.32
C GLY A 164 31.63 39.15 35.17
N LYS A 165 31.73 38.73 33.91
CA LYS A 165 31.48 39.60 32.71
C LYS A 165 30.03 39.55 32.24
N ILE A 166 29.26 38.54 32.61
CA ILE A 166 27.82 38.46 32.32
C ILE A 166 27.06 38.16 33.62
N ASN A 167 25.75 38.41 33.62
CA ASN A 167 24.90 38.16 34.76
C ASN A 167 24.23 36.80 34.68
N ILE A 168 23.50 36.41 35.72
CA ILE A 168 22.83 35.12 35.81
C ILE A 168 21.69 34.97 34.81
N LEU A 169 21.04 36.06 34.39
CA LEU A 169 19.97 36.06 33.40
C LEU A 169 20.53 35.67 32.03
N ASP A 170 21.68 36.24 31.66
CA ASP A 170 22.37 35.91 30.40
C ASP A 170 22.80 34.44 30.35
N LEU A 171 23.26 33.89 31.49
CA LEU A 171 23.59 32.45 31.59
C LEU A 171 22.36 31.56 31.47
N ASN A 172 21.25 31.94 32.12
CA ASN A 172 19.99 31.18 32.01
C ASN A 172 19.44 31.22 30.59
N ASP A 173 19.52 32.35 29.88
CA ASP A 173 19.13 32.48 28.48
C ASP A 173 19.95 31.56 27.55
N ALA A 174 21.27 31.49 27.80
CA ALA A 174 22.13 30.58 27.06
C ALA A 174 21.82 29.12 27.33
N GLN A 175 21.47 28.77 28.58
CA GLN A 175 21.05 27.42 28.96
C GLN A 175 19.72 27.06 28.29
N GLN A 176 18.73 27.94 28.36
CA GLN A 176 17.43 27.71 27.75
C GLN A 176 17.59 27.53 26.22
N SER A 177 18.36 28.39 25.55
CA SER A 177 18.64 28.27 24.12
C SER A 177 19.28 26.94 23.75
N LYS A 178 20.22 26.45 24.58
CA LYS A 178 20.85 25.14 24.39
C LYS A 178 19.81 24.00 24.51
N ASP A 179 18.98 24.03 25.54
CA ASP A 179 17.96 22.98 25.78
C ASP A 179 16.90 22.98 24.66
N GLU A 180 16.47 24.15 24.18
CA GLU A 180 15.55 24.27 23.04
C GLU A 180 16.18 23.75 21.74
N ALA A 181 17.43 24.08 21.45
CA ALA A 181 18.14 23.59 20.27
C ALA A 181 18.30 22.05 20.31
N LYS A 182 18.60 21.51 21.49
CA LYS A 182 18.70 20.06 21.70
C LYS A 182 17.36 19.34 21.47
N GLN A 183 16.28 19.89 22.03
CA GLN A 183 14.95 19.34 21.81
C GLN A 183 14.57 19.38 20.34
N LYS A 184 14.86 20.49 19.65
CA LYS A 184 14.61 20.63 18.22
C LYS A 184 15.38 19.59 17.40
N HIS A 185 16.66 19.42 17.68
CA HIS A 185 17.49 18.41 17.02
C HIS A 185 16.92 16.98 17.19
N ILE A 186 16.51 16.62 18.41
CA ILE A 186 15.90 15.29 18.68
C ILE A 186 14.58 15.12 17.91
N GLN A 187 13.75 16.17 17.85
CA GLN A 187 12.49 16.13 17.10
C GLN A 187 12.74 15.96 15.61
N GLU A 188 13.66 16.72 15.02
CA GLU A 188 13.98 16.61 13.60
C GLU A 188 14.59 15.25 13.24
N LEU A 189 15.39 14.67 14.16
CA LEU A 189 15.94 13.33 14.00
C LEU A 189 14.82 12.26 14.01
N TYR A 190 13.85 12.40 14.91
CA TYR A 190 12.68 11.52 14.97
C TYR A 190 11.84 11.61 13.68
N ASP A 191 11.59 12.83 13.20
CA ASP A 191 10.79 13.06 11.98
C ASP A 191 11.53 12.53 10.73
N TYR A 192 12.85 12.67 10.67
CA TYR A 192 13.67 12.08 9.61
C TYR A 192 13.48 10.55 9.52
N TRP A 193 13.58 9.85 10.65
CA TRP A 193 13.38 8.40 10.67
C TRP A 193 11.95 8.00 10.35
N ASN A 194 10.96 8.77 10.76
CA ASN A 194 9.57 8.54 10.38
C ASN A 194 9.37 8.62 8.85
N TYR A 195 9.89 9.65 8.22
CA TYR A 195 9.82 9.75 6.75
C TYR A 195 10.59 8.63 6.05
N TYR A 196 11.75 8.28 6.55
CA TYR A 196 12.54 7.17 6.02
C TYR A 196 11.76 5.84 6.08
N TYR A 197 11.21 5.50 7.25
CA TYR A 197 10.44 4.27 7.41
C TYR A 197 9.13 4.27 6.62
N ASN A 198 8.52 5.41 6.39
CA ASN A 198 7.38 5.54 5.49
C ASN A 198 7.76 5.21 4.04
N ILE A 199 8.89 5.74 3.54
CA ILE A 199 9.41 5.38 2.21
C ILE A 199 9.72 3.89 2.15
N ARG A 200 10.41 3.35 3.14
CA ARG A 200 10.74 1.91 3.25
C ARG A 200 9.49 1.04 3.23
N SER A 201 8.42 1.45 3.92
CA SER A 201 7.14 0.73 3.97
C SER A 201 6.43 0.70 2.61
N VAL A 202 6.43 1.83 1.89
CA VAL A 202 5.75 1.93 0.59
C VAL A 202 6.54 1.24 -0.51
N THR A 203 7.88 1.32 -0.47
CA THR A 203 8.77 0.73 -1.49
C THR A 203 9.12 -0.72 -1.21
N LEU A 204 8.96 -1.21 0.03
CA LEU A 204 9.47 -2.48 0.52
C LEU A 204 10.98 -2.64 0.21
N TYR A 205 11.71 -1.53 0.28
CA TYR A 205 13.13 -1.45 -0.03
C TYR A 205 13.88 -0.62 1.02
N ASP A 206 15.04 -1.11 1.41
CA ASP A 206 15.93 -0.42 2.35
C ASP A 206 17.03 0.32 1.56
N PHE A 207 16.90 1.64 1.47
CA PHE A 207 17.83 2.50 0.72
C PHE A 207 19.17 2.71 1.43
N ILE A 208 19.26 2.40 2.72
CA ILE A 208 20.54 2.48 3.47
C ILE A 208 21.37 1.24 3.21
N ASN A 209 20.74 0.06 3.22
CA ASN A 209 21.41 -1.22 3.02
C ASN A 209 21.34 -1.75 1.59
N ASP A 210 20.69 -1.01 0.69
CA ASP A 210 20.52 -1.34 -0.73
C ASP A 210 19.93 -2.76 -0.97
N GLN A 211 18.87 -3.12 -0.24
CA GLN A 211 18.25 -4.44 -0.30
C GLN A 211 16.71 -4.40 -0.20
N THR A 212 16.06 -5.40 -0.79
CA THR A 212 14.61 -5.61 -0.64
C THR A 212 14.28 -6.18 0.74
N LEU A 213 13.14 -5.79 1.32
CA LEU A 213 12.70 -6.28 2.64
C LEU A 213 12.33 -7.77 2.65
N ASP A 214 11.94 -8.34 1.51
CA ASP A 214 11.67 -9.78 1.38
C ASP A 214 12.91 -10.62 1.70
N ALA A 215 14.10 -10.14 1.33
CA ALA A 215 15.37 -10.81 1.64
C ALA A 215 15.67 -10.87 3.15
N GLU A 216 15.22 -9.88 3.92
CA GLU A 216 15.34 -9.89 5.39
C GLU A 216 14.39 -10.90 6.03
N PHE A 217 13.16 -10.99 5.54
CA PHE A 217 12.15 -11.90 6.09
C PHE A 217 12.56 -13.36 5.96
N GLU A 218 13.13 -13.75 4.83
CA GLU A 218 13.66 -15.11 4.64
C GLU A 218 14.82 -15.46 5.60
N LYS A 219 15.64 -14.49 5.97
CA LYS A 219 16.73 -14.68 6.94
C LYS A 219 16.21 -14.88 8.38
N ILE A 220 15.07 -14.24 8.72
CA ILE A 220 14.44 -14.36 10.04
C ILE A 220 13.72 -15.70 10.20
N VAL A 221 13.03 -16.17 9.14
CA VAL A 221 12.27 -17.43 9.15
C VAL A 221 13.19 -18.66 9.13
N ARG A 222 14.42 -18.54 8.61
CA ARG A 222 15.40 -19.65 8.55
C ARG A 222 16.28 -19.78 9.82
N ARG A 223 16.06 -18.97 10.85
CA ARG A 223 16.68 -19.09 12.17
C ARG A 223 15.74 -19.74 13.17
#